data_1a2739e066302ff4069ff19d07bb7613
#
_entry.id   1a2739e066302ff4069ff19d07bb7613
#
_cell.length_a   1.000
_cell.length_b   1.000
_cell.length_c   1.000
_cell.angle_alpha   90.00
_cell.angle_beta   90.00
_cell.angle_gamma   90.00
#
_symmetry.space_group_name_H-M   'P 1'
#
loop_
_entity.id
_entity.type
_entity.pdbx_description
1 polymer ?
#
loop_
_entity_poly.entity_id
_entity_poly.type
_entity_poly.pdbx_seq_one_letter_code
_entity_poly.pdbx_strand_id
1 'polypeptide(L)'
;RRQRQMCIRDRIQENEEEIERYQQEIEDIQISKDQVLKENLMLEENRTKVGELNGKIVLLTMQNKTLSEHLKELGGELNVGISSGSFIHAFRLLLAIKEGTLRGKLSNEERQKLFSLFDLIYWNYVSRLLERAPTLTKHDLEICCFLKFGLSHEELSCIFHTTSDSVTRAKGRLKGRLGISPQDDLDLFLKEF
;
A
#
# COMPACT_ATOMS: atom_id res chain seq x y z
N ARG A 1 -39.29 2.72 71.37
CA ARG A 1 -38.94 1.49 70.60
C ARG A 1 -39.13 1.70 69.09
N ARG A 2 -40.24 2.27 68.59
CA ARG A 2 -40.49 2.47 67.13
C ARG A 2 -39.45 3.39 66.46
N GLN A 3 -39.03 4.48 67.09
CA GLN A 3 -38.06 5.43 66.56
C GLN A 3 -36.64 4.82 66.39
N ARG A 4 -36.19 3.93 67.30
CA ARG A 4 -34.91 3.22 67.15
C ARG A 4 -34.94 2.18 66.05
N GLN A 5 -36.08 1.53 65.81
CA GLN A 5 -36.24 0.55 64.72
C GLN A 5 -36.25 1.23 63.35
N MET A 6 -36.81 2.46 63.23
CA MET A 6 -36.77 3.27 62.01
C MET A 6 -35.30 3.67 61.67
N CYS A 7 -34.56 4.17 62.65
CA CYS A 7 -33.16 4.56 62.47
C CYS A 7 -32.21 3.40 62.08
N ILE A 8 -32.50 2.18 62.58
CA ILE A 8 -31.72 1.01 62.19
C ILE A 8 -32.05 0.59 60.75
N ARG A 9 -33.30 0.63 60.33
CA ARG A 9 -33.72 0.29 58.98
C ARG A 9 -33.14 1.27 57.96
N ASP A 10 -33.18 2.56 58.25
CA ASP A 10 -32.63 3.58 57.37
C ASP A 10 -31.12 3.41 57.20
N ARG A 11 -30.38 3.07 58.24
CA ARG A 11 -28.94 2.80 58.14
C ARG A 11 -28.61 1.51 57.35
N ILE A 12 -29.47 0.50 57.43
CA ILE A 12 -29.32 -0.72 56.66
C ILE A 12 -29.51 -0.38 55.17
N GLN A 13 -30.53 0.41 54.84
CA GLN A 13 -30.79 0.79 53.46
C GLN A 13 -29.66 1.68 52.88
N GLU A 14 -29.17 2.66 53.66
CA GLU A 14 -27.99 3.44 53.26
C GLU A 14 -26.75 2.56 52.99
N ASN A 15 -26.50 1.59 53.84
CA ASN A 15 -25.37 0.66 53.64
C ASN A 15 -25.57 -0.26 52.42
N GLU A 16 -26.80 -0.71 52.17
CA GLU A 16 -27.13 -1.51 50.96
C GLU A 16 -26.88 -0.69 49.69
N GLU A 17 -27.34 0.54 49.62
CA GLU A 17 -27.09 1.47 48.51
C GLU A 17 -25.60 1.80 48.32
N GLU A 18 -24.84 1.86 49.41
CA GLU A 18 -23.41 2.07 49.35
C GLU A 18 -22.65 0.78 48.82
N ILE A 19 -23.11 -0.38 49.24
CA ILE A 19 -22.56 -1.67 48.73
C ILE A 19 -22.84 -1.80 47.24
N GLU A 20 -24.04 -1.49 46.77
CA GLU A 20 -24.36 -1.55 45.33
C GLU A 20 -23.51 -0.59 44.53
N ARG A 21 -23.24 0.63 45.01
CA ARG A 21 -22.36 1.59 44.35
C ARG A 21 -20.91 1.06 44.26
N TYR A 22 -20.36 0.50 45.33
CA TYR A 22 -19.05 -0.08 45.31
C TYR A 22 -18.97 -1.30 44.41
N GLN A 23 -19.98 -2.12 44.33
CA GLN A 23 -20.05 -3.26 43.42
C GLN A 23 -19.99 -2.79 41.96
N GLN A 24 -20.74 -1.74 41.60
CA GLN A 24 -20.71 -1.16 40.26
C GLN A 24 -19.33 -0.57 39.94
N GLU A 25 -18.72 0.16 40.87
CA GLU A 25 -17.39 0.73 40.69
C GLU A 25 -16.31 -0.35 40.48
N ILE A 26 -16.39 -1.47 41.22
CA ILE A 26 -15.50 -2.61 41.05
C ILE A 26 -15.68 -3.24 39.66
N GLU A 27 -16.89 -3.37 39.18
CA GLU A 27 -17.18 -3.91 37.85
C GLU A 27 -16.62 -3.02 36.73
N ASP A 28 -16.82 -1.70 36.83
CA ASP A 28 -16.27 -0.73 35.90
C ASP A 28 -14.73 -0.73 35.88
N ILE A 29 -14.10 -0.87 37.05
CA ILE A 29 -12.64 -0.99 37.16
C ILE A 29 -12.14 -2.29 36.51
N GLN A 30 -12.87 -3.41 36.67
CA GLN A 30 -12.52 -4.68 36.04
C GLN A 30 -12.58 -4.59 34.52
N ILE A 31 -13.64 -3.99 33.97
CA ILE A 31 -13.80 -3.76 32.51
C ILE A 31 -12.63 -2.89 31.99
N SER A 32 -12.34 -1.80 32.67
CA SER A 32 -11.21 -0.91 32.31
C SER A 32 -9.86 -1.64 32.33
N LYS A 33 -9.62 -2.47 33.35
CA LYS A 33 -8.40 -3.28 33.48
C LYS A 33 -8.25 -4.26 32.31
N ASP A 34 -9.31 -4.96 31.94
CA ASP A 34 -9.31 -5.91 30.84
C ASP A 34 -9.06 -5.23 29.49
N GLN A 35 -9.59 -4.02 29.31
CA GLN A 35 -9.33 -3.21 28.13
C GLN A 35 -7.86 -2.79 28.03
N VAL A 36 -7.28 -2.29 29.12
CA VAL A 36 -5.85 -1.90 29.17
C VAL A 36 -4.95 -3.12 28.92
N LEU A 37 -5.32 -4.29 29.45
CA LEU A 37 -4.54 -5.52 29.22
C LEU A 37 -4.56 -5.90 27.74
N LYS A 38 -5.71 -5.81 27.08
CA LYS A 38 -5.86 -6.07 25.64
C LYS A 38 -5.05 -5.10 24.78
N GLU A 39 -5.09 -3.81 25.11
CA GLU A 39 -4.28 -2.79 24.43
C GLU A 39 -2.78 -3.04 24.60
N ASN A 40 -2.34 -3.41 25.78
CA ASN A 40 -0.93 -3.75 26.03
C ASN A 40 -0.49 -4.98 25.21
N LEU A 41 -1.31 -6.01 25.08
CA LEU A 41 -1.00 -7.17 24.23
C LEU A 41 -0.86 -6.77 22.76
N MET A 42 -1.74 -5.90 22.24
CA MET A 42 -1.64 -5.37 20.87
C MET A 42 -0.37 -4.52 20.67
N LEU A 43 0.03 -3.75 21.67
CA LEU A 43 1.26 -2.95 21.62
C LEU A 43 2.50 -3.85 21.54
N GLU A 44 2.58 -4.91 22.33
CA GLU A 44 3.70 -5.86 22.24
C GLU A 44 3.74 -6.59 20.89
N GLU A 45 2.59 -6.99 20.34
CA GLU A 45 2.53 -7.58 19.00
C GLU A 45 3.02 -6.60 17.91
N ASN A 46 2.62 -5.35 17.99
CA ASN A 46 3.09 -4.32 17.07
C ASN A 46 4.59 -4.05 17.22
N ARG A 47 5.12 -4.06 18.45
CA ARG A 47 6.54 -3.89 18.72
C ARG A 47 7.39 -5.01 18.13
N THR A 48 6.92 -6.26 18.21
CA THR A 48 7.60 -7.40 17.56
C THR A 48 7.59 -7.27 16.04
N LYS A 49 6.45 -6.91 15.44
CA LYS A 49 6.36 -6.65 13.99
C LYS A 49 7.28 -5.53 13.51
N VAL A 50 7.39 -4.45 14.27
CA VAL A 50 8.34 -3.36 13.98
C VAL A 50 9.79 -3.85 14.04
N GLY A 51 10.13 -4.68 15.02
CA GLY A 51 11.44 -5.32 15.11
C GLY A 51 11.79 -6.18 13.89
N GLU A 52 10.85 -7.01 13.44
CA GLU A 52 11.00 -7.84 12.25
C GLU A 52 11.16 -7.01 10.97
N LEU A 53 10.36 -5.96 10.82
CA LEU A 53 10.44 -5.07 9.66
C LEU A 53 11.77 -4.32 9.62
N ASN A 54 12.26 -3.84 10.76
CA ASN A 54 13.56 -3.20 10.85
C ASN A 54 14.69 -4.17 10.47
N GLY A 55 14.62 -5.44 10.92
CA GLY A 55 15.55 -6.48 10.51
C GLY A 55 15.56 -6.69 9.00
N LYS A 56 14.39 -6.75 8.36
CA LYS A 56 14.26 -6.86 6.89
C LYS A 56 14.83 -5.64 6.17
N ILE A 57 14.60 -4.44 6.68
CA ILE A 57 15.16 -3.20 6.10
C ILE A 57 16.69 -3.24 6.13
N VAL A 58 17.30 -3.64 7.24
CA VAL A 58 18.76 -3.75 7.37
C VAL A 58 19.31 -4.78 6.36
N LEU A 59 18.67 -5.96 6.27
CA LEU A 59 19.07 -7.00 5.32
C LEU A 59 18.99 -6.53 3.87
N LEU A 60 17.88 -5.91 3.47
CA LEU A 60 17.69 -5.37 2.13
C LEU A 60 18.68 -4.25 1.82
N THR A 61 19.01 -3.41 2.80
CA THR A 61 20.01 -2.35 2.63
C THR A 61 21.40 -2.93 2.39
N MET A 62 21.77 -4.00 3.11
CA MET A 62 23.03 -4.72 2.88
C MET A 62 23.07 -5.38 1.50
N GLN A 63 21.98 -6.05 1.08
CA GLN A 63 21.88 -6.66 -0.24
C GLN A 63 21.98 -5.62 -1.36
N ASN A 64 21.32 -4.48 -1.22
CA ASN A 64 21.42 -3.38 -2.18
C ASN A 64 22.84 -2.81 -2.26
N LYS A 65 23.55 -2.73 -1.14
CA LYS A 65 24.95 -2.30 -1.12
C LYS A 65 25.86 -3.26 -1.85
N THR A 66 25.77 -4.58 -1.56
CA THR A 66 26.54 -5.61 -2.25
C THR A 66 26.21 -5.67 -3.74
N LEU A 67 24.93 -5.56 -4.13
CA LEU A 67 24.53 -5.49 -5.54
C LEU A 67 25.13 -4.26 -6.24
N SER A 68 25.14 -3.12 -5.56
CA SER A 68 25.71 -1.87 -6.08
C SER A 68 27.22 -1.95 -6.25
N GLU A 69 27.91 -2.66 -5.37
CA GLU A 69 29.34 -2.94 -5.44
C GLU A 69 29.66 -3.91 -6.61
N HIS A 70 28.90 -5.01 -6.74
CA HIS A 70 29.02 -5.92 -7.89
C HIS A 70 28.70 -5.24 -9.22
N LEU A 71 27.69 -4.36 -9.28
CA LEU A 71 27.39 -3.57 -10.47
C LEU A 71 28.53 -2.62 -10.82
N LYS A 72 29.24 -2.05 -9.85
CA LYS A 72 30.42 -1.23 -10.09
C LYS A 72 31.61 -2.06 -10.60
N GLU A 73 31.77 -3.27 -10.11
CA GLU A 73 32.81 -4.20 -10.55
C GLU A 73 32.54 -4.72 -11.97
N LEU A 74 31.28 -5.05 -12.29
CA LEU A 74 30.85 -5.48 -13.63
C LEU A 74 30.69 -4.30 -14.61
N GLY A 75 30.49 -3.09 -14.09
CA GLY A 75 30.05 -1.89 -14.83
C GLY A 75 31.16 -1.02 -15.33
N GLY A 76 32.33 -1.55 -15.59
CA GLY A 76 33.29 -0.83 -16.41
C GLY A 76 32.76 -0.45 -17.79
N GLU A 77 31.67 -1.06 -18.30
CA GLU A 77 31.17 -0.83 -19.66
C GLU A 77 29.65 -0.91 -19.87
N LEU A 78 28.83 -0.99 -18.83
CA LEU A 78 27.39 -0.79 -19.03
C LEU A 78 27.03 0.67 -18.77
N ASN A 79 27.19 1.45 -19.82
CA ASN A 79 26.68 2.79 -19.96
C ASN A 79 25.13 2.78 -19.98
N VAL A 80 24.52 2.21 -18.92
CA VAL A 80 23.12 2.41 -18.64
C VAL A 80 23.03 3.80 -18.01
N GLY A 81 22.77 4.80 -18.84
CA GLY A 81 22.62 6.20 -18.48
C GLY A 81 21.49 6.53 -17.52
N ILE A 82 21.37 5.71 -16.48
CA ILE A 82 20.38 5.88 -15.44
C ILE A 82 21.11 6.29 -14.18
N SER A 83 21.30 7.60 -14.03
CA SER A 83 21.80 8.17 -12.79
C SER A 83 20.89 7.77 -11.62
N SER A 84 21.45 7.46 -10.47
CA SER A 84 20.69 7.14 -9.24
C SER A 84 19.57 8.16 -8.95
N GLY A 85 19.76 9.42 -9.33
CA GLY A 85 18.75 10.47 -9.25
C GLY A 85 17.52 10.21 -10.15
N SER A 86 17.69 9.56 -11.29
CA SER A 86 16.59 9.24 -12.21
C SER A 86 15.64 8.20 -11.62
N PHE A 87 16.16 7.18 -10.93
CA PHE A 87 15.35 6.17 -10.24
C PHE A 87 14.59 6.73 -9.06
N ILE A 88 15.24 7.52 -8.23
CA ILE A 88 14.59 8.17 -7.09
C ILE A 88 13.44 9.05 -7.57
N HIS A 89 13.65 9.77 -8.67
CA HIS A 89 12.61 10.61 -9.25
C HIS A 89 11.44 9.76 -9.78
N ALA A 90 11.71 8.71 -10.56
CA ALA A 90 10.69 7.81 -11.09
C ALA A 90 9.91 7.10 -9.97
N PHE A 91 10.58 6.70 -8.89
CA PHE A 91 9.93 6.09 -7.74
C PHE A 91 9.03 7.09 -6.98
N ARG A 92 9.50 8.31 -6.76
CA ARG A 92 8.68 9.38 -6.18
C ARG A 92 7.46 9.70 -7.03
N LEU A 93 7.62 9.70 -8.35
CA LEU A 93 6.53 9.88 -9.30
C LEU A 93 5.49 8.76 -9.16
N LEU A 94 5.93 7.50 -9.05
CA LEU A 94 5.05 6.35 -8.87
C LEU A 94 4.28 6.42 -7.55
N LEU A 95 4.92 6.86 -6.46
CA LEU A 95 4.25 7.10 -5.18
C LEU A 95 3.23 8.24 -5.29
N ALA A 96 3.58 9.36 -5.92
CA ALA A 96 2.65 10.48 -6.13
C ALA A 96 1.43 10.06 -6.96
N ILE A 97 1.61 9.18 -7.93
CA ILE A 97 0.53 8.56 -8.72
C ILE A 97 -0.37 7.72 -7.79
N LYS A 98 0.20 6.86 -6.97
CA LYS A 98 -0.52 6.00 -6.04
C LYS A 98 -1.30 6.77 -4.98
N GLU A 99 -0.73 7.86 -4.49
CA GLU A 99 -1.34 8.77 -3.50
C GLU A 99 -2.34 9.75 -4.10
N GLY A 100 -2.49 9.77 -5.45
CA GLY A 100 -3.36 10.72 -6.14
C GLY A 100 -2.90 12.18 -6.05
N THR A 101 -1.64 12.40 -5.68
CA THR A 101 -1.05 13.75 -5.53
C THR A 101 -0.41 14.27 -6.82
N LEU A 102 -0.32 13.44 -7.86
CA LEU A 102 0.21 13.85 -9.16
C LEU A 102 -0.65 14.95 -9.78
N ARG A 103 -0.03 16.11 -10.05
CA ARG A 103 -0.68 17.24 -10.72
C ARG A 103 -0.29 17.28 -12.20
N GLY A 104 -1.25 16.93 -13.06
CA GLY A 104 -1.08 17.03 -14.50
C GLY A 104 -0.65 15.71 -15.17
N LYS A 105 -0.43 15.80 -16.50
CA LYS A 105 0.01 14.65 -17.30
C LYS A 105 1.51 14.46 -17.20
N LEU A 106 1.95 13.20 -17.25
CA LEU A 106 3.36 12.87 -17.33
C LEU A 106 4.02 13.47 -18.57
N SER A 107 5.16 14.12 -18.41
CA SER A 107 6.01 14.54 -19.52
C SER A 107 6.65 13.32 -20.21
N ASN A 108 7.17 13.52 -21.42
CA ASN A 108 7.86 12.43 -22.12
C ASN A 108 9.08 11.89 -21.35
N GLU A 109 9.78 12.77 -20.66
CA GLU A 109 10.95 12.41 -19.84
C GLU A 109 10.55 11.60 -18.61
N GLU A 110 9.50 12.00 -17.91
CA GLU A 110 8.95 11.27 -16.77
C GLU A 110 8.44 9.88 -17.16
N ARG A 111 7.78 9.75 -18.33
CA ARG A 111 7.39 8.44 -18.89
C ARG A 111 8.59 7.53 -19.11
N GLN A 112 9.64 8.03 -19.74
CA GLN A 112 10.83 7.23 -20.00
C GLN A 112 11.48 6.75 -18.70
N LYS A 113 11.58 7.63 -17.71
CA LYS A 113 12.09 7.27 -16.38
C LYS A 113 11.21 6.20 -15.72
N LEU A 114 9.88 6.34 -15.86
CA LEU A 114 8.92 5.37 -15.34
C LEU A 114 9.08 4.01 -16.05
N PHE A 115 9.14 3.97 -17.36
CA PHE A 115 9.32 2.74 -18.15
C PHE A 115 10.63 2.04 -17.81
N SER A 116 11.72 2.80 -17.70
CA SER A 116 13.02 2.26 -17.27
C SER A 116 12.97 1.68 -15.84
N LEU A 117 12.21 2.31 -14.94
CA LEU A 117 11.97 1.79 -13.59
C LEU A 117 11.20 0.46 -13.63
N PHE A 118 10.17 0.35 -14.48
CA PHE A 118 9.41 -0.89 -14.64
C PHE A 118 10.25 -2.00 -15.27
N ASP A 119 11.07 -1.69 -16.26
CA ASP A 119 12.00 -2.66 -16.85
C ASP A 119 13.01 -3.19 -15.82
N LEU A 120 13.47 -2.34 -14.92
CA LEU A 120 14.35 -2.74 -13.84
C LEU A 120 13.66 -3.63 -12.79
N ILE A 121 12.48 -3.21 -12.31
CA ILE A 121 11.79 -3.88 -11.20
C ILE A 121 11.15 -5.21 -11.66
N TYR A 122 10.61 -5.22 -12.89
CA TYR A 122 9.83 -6.34 -13.43
C TYR A 122 10.50 -7.04 -14.61
N TRP A 123 11.82 -7.13 -14.63
CA TRP A 123 12.59 -7.93 -15.60
C TRP A 123 12.27 -7.59 -17.06
N ASN A 124 12.60 -6.37 -17.50
CA ASN A 124 12.37 -5.87 -18.85
C ASN A 124 10.88 -5.91 -19.27
N TYR A 125 10.00 -5.58 -18.34
CA TYR A 125 8.55 -5.65 -18.52
C TYR A 125 8.06 -4.86 -19.75
N VAL A 126 8.45 -3.59 -19.87
CA VAL A 126 8.03 -2.71 -20.98
C VAL A 126 8.64 -3.19 -22.27
N SER A 127 9.91 -3.62 -22.27
CA SER A 127 10.60 -4.19 -23.43
C SER A 127 9.90 -5.46 -23.91
N ARG A 128 9.55 -6.40 -23.04
CA ARG A 128 8.80 -7.62 -23.37
C ARG A 128 7.40 -7.31 -23.92
N LEU A 129 6.71 -6.30 -23.37
CA LEU A 129 5.40 -5.87 -23.91
C LEU A 129 5.52 -5.35 -25.34
N LEU A 130 6.57 -4.59 -25.65
CA LEU A 130 6.84 -4.09 -27.00
C LEU A 130 7.26 -5.20 -27.96
N GLU A 131 8.00 -6.19 -27.53
CA GLU A 131 8.31 -7.38 -28.32
C GLU A 131 7.05 -8.17 -28.68
N ARG A 132 6.14 -8.35 -27.69
CA ARG A 132 4.88 -9.06 -27.91
C ARG A 132 3.91 -8.27 -28.80
N ALA A 133 3.83 -6.97 -28.60
CA ALA A 133 2.89 -6.10 -29.29
C ALA A 133 3.57 -4.76 -29.71
N PRO A 134 4.29 -4.73 -30.84
CA PRO A 134 5.00 -3.53 -31.29
C PRO A 134 4.10 -2.33 -31.61
N THR A 135 2.78 -2.56 -31.72
CA THR A 135 1.78 -1.52 -31.99
C THR A 135 1.29 -0.77 -30.76
N LEU A 136 1.82 -1.11 -29.57
CA LEU A 136 1.46 -0.41 -28.34
C LEU A 136 1.94 1.03 -28.38
N THR A 137 1.03 1.94 -28.04
CA THR A 137 1.36 3.36 -27.91
C THR A 137 1.97 3.63 -26.54
N LYS A 138 2.60 4.80 -26.38
CA LYS A 138 3.10 5.25 -25.07
C LYS A 138 2.02 5.27 -24.00
N HIS A 139 0.80 5.64 -24.38
CA HIS A 139 -0.35 5.64 -23.46
C HIS A 139 -0.79 4.22 -23.08
N ASP A 140 -0.74 3.27 -24.02
CA ASP A 140 -1.02 1.86 -23.71
C ASP A 140 0.01 1.30 -22.71
N LEU A 141 1.29 1.64 -22.87
CA LEU A 141 2.35 1.25 -21.94
C LEU A 141 2.15 1.87 -20.55
N GLU A 142 1.71 3.14 -20.47
CA GLU A 142 1.34 3.76 -19.18
C GLU A 142 0.24 2.95 -18.48
N ILE A 143 -0.82 2.60 -19.21
CA ILE A 143 -1.92 1.78 -18.66
C ILE A 143 -1.38 0.43 -18.18
N CYS A 144 -0.55 -0.25 -18.98
CA CYS A 144 0.05 -1.53 -18.60
C CYS A 144 0.90 -1.41 -17.32
N CYS A 145 1.75 -0.39 -17.22
CA CYS A 145 2.58 -0.14 -16.05
C CYS A 145 1.73 0.13 -14.80
N PHE A 146 0.70 0.96 -14.92
CA PHE A 146 -0.16 1.30 -13.80
C PHE A 146 -0.99 0.11 -13.31
N LEU A 147 -1.51 -0.71 -14.23
CA LEU A 147 -2.20 -1.95 -13.88
C LEU A 147 -1.25 -2.98 -13.23
N LYS A 148 -0.02 -3.12 -13.75
CA LYS A 148 1.03 -3.95 -13.13
C LYS A 148 1.35 -3.50 -11.70
N PHE A 149 1.37 -2.19 -11.47
CA PHE A 149 1.59 -1.59 -10.15
C PHE A 149 0.37 -1.74 -9.21
N GLY A 150 -0.78 -2.19 -9.73
CA GLY A 150 -1.98 -2.45 -8.96
C GLY A 150 -2.89 -1.24 -8.77
N LEU A 151 -2.85 -0.28 -9.71
CA LEU A 151 -3.81 0.81 -9.72
C LEU A 151 -5.19 0.32 -10.16
N SER A 152 -6.22 0.81 -9.47
CA SER A 152 -7.60 0.52 -9.77
C SER A 152 -8.09 1.27 -11.01
N HIS A 153 -9.25 0.86 -11.51
CA HIS A 153 -9.92 1.53 -12.61
C HIS A 153 -10.25 3.00 -12.32
N GLU A 154 -10.64 3.30 -11.08
CA GLU A 154 -10.97 4.65 -10.61
C GLU A 154 -9.73 5.52 -10.52
N GLU A 155 -8.63 4.98 -9.98
CA GLU A 155 -7.34 5.67 -9.92
C GLU A 155 -6.84 6.02 -11.33
N LEU A 156 -6.97 5.11 -12.30
CA LEU A 156 -6.64 5.39 -13.70
C LEU A 156 -7.49 6.53 -14.29
N SER A 157 -8.80 6.55 -13.99
CA SER A 157 -9.68 7.63 -14.44
C SER A 157 -9.24 8.99 -13.92
N CYS A 158 -8.83 9.04 -12.64
CA CYS A 158 -8.30 10.26 -12.00
C CYS A 158 -6.98 10.71 -12.64
N ILE A 159 -6.02 9.80 -12.84
CA ILE A 159 -4.69 10.10 -13.37
C ILE A 159 -4.76 10.62 -14.80
N PHE A 160 -5.58 9.97 -15.63
CA PHE A 160 -5.74 10.37 -17.02
C PHE A 160 -6.75 11.51 -17.22
N HIS A 161 -7.36 12.03 -16.14
CA HIS A 161 -8.40 13.05 -16.20
C HIS A 161 -9.50 12.69 -17.19
N THR A 162 -10.01 11.47 -17.11
CA THR A 162 -10.98 10.93 -18.05
C THR A 162 -12.13 10.20 -17.34
N THR A 163 -13.14 9.79 -18.09
CA THR A 163 -14.26 9.04 -17.54
C THR A 163 -13.94 7.55 -17.39
N SER A 164 -14.63 6.86 -16.49
CA SER A 164 -14.55 5.40 -16.30
C SER A 164 -14.80 4.66 -17.63
N ASP A 165 -15.79 5.09 -18.43
CA ASP A 165 -16.06 4.51 -19.76
C ASP A 165 -14.87 4.64 -20.72
N SER A 166 -14.16 5.76 -20.67
CA SER A 166 -12.97 5.97 -21.50
C SER A 166 -11.84 5.01 -21.13
N VAL A 167 -11.64 4.76 -19.83
CA VAL A 167 -10.67 3.75 -19.33
C VAL A 167 -11.09 2.35 -19.77
N THR A 168 -12.39 2.00 -19.67
CA THR A 168 -12.92 0.72 -20.13
C THR A 168 -12.65 0.51 -21.63
N ARG A 169 -12.92 1.51 -22.46
CA ARG A 169 -12.64 1.45 -23.90
C ARG A 169 -11.14 1.33 -24.19
N ALA A 170 -10.30 2.03 -23.42
CA ALA A 170 -8.85 1.93 -23.55
C ALA A 170 -8.34 0.52 -23.20
N LYS A 171 -8.81 -0.07 -22.10
CA LYS A 171 -8.52 -1.47 -21.74
C LYS A 171 -9.00 -2.45 -22.81
N GLY A 172 -10.18 -2.24 -23.41
CA GLY A 172 -10.68 -3.07 -24.49
C GLY A 172 -9.79 -3.03 -25.75
N ARG A 173 -9.35 -1.84 -26.17
CA ARG A 173 -8.40 -1.70 -27.28
C ARG A 173 -7.03 -2.34 -26.95
N LEU A 174 -6.59 -2.20 -25.72
CA LEU A 174 -5.34 -2.77 -25.25
C LEU A 174 -5.36 -4.29 -25.30
N LYS A 175 -6.45 -4.94 -24.87
CA LYS A 175 -6.65 -6.39 -25.04
C LYS A 175 -6.45 -6.82 -26.49
N GLY A 176 -7.10 -6.12 -27.43
CA GLY A 176 -6.98 -6.41 -28.86
C GLY A 176 -5.53 -6.30 -29.37
N ARG A 177 -4.78 -5.27 -28.93
CA ARG A 177 -3.37 -5.10 -29.34
C ARG A 177 -2.43 -6.15 -28.74
N LEU A 178 -2.71 -6.59 -27.50
CA LEU A 178 -1.95 -7.64 -26.81
C LEU A 178 -2.32 -9.05 -27.28
N GLY A 179 -3.34 -9.21 -28.12
CA GLY A 179 -3.84 -10.51 -28.55
C GLY A 179 -4.49 -11.32 -27.44
N ILE A 180 -5.15 -10.63 -26.50
CA ILE A 180 -5.84 -11.23 -25.35
C ILE A 180 -7.33 -11.37 -25.72
N SER A 181 -7.94 -12.50 -25.36
CA SER A 181 -9.36 -12.73 -25.57
C SER A 181 -10.19 -11.64 -24.85
N PRO A 182 -11.31 -11.17 -25.45
CA PRO A 182 -12.21 -10.24 -24.77
C PRO A 182 -12.75 -10.73 -23.43
N GLN A 183 -12.80 -12.06 -23.24
CA GLN A 183 -13.30 -12.72 -22.03
C GLN A 183 -12.25 -12.80 -20.91
N ASP A 184 -10.96 -12.74 -21.25
CA ASP A 184 -9.87 -12.84 -20.28
C ASP A 184 -9.73 -11.53 -19.50
N ASP A 185 -9.24 -11.65 -18.26
CA ASP A 185 -8.98 -10.49 -17.43
C ASP A 185 -7.61 -9.87 -17.77
N LEU A 186 -7.65 -8.62 -18.27
CA LEU A 186 -6.45 -7.87 -18.61
C LEU A 186 -5.57 -7.59 -17.39
N ASP A 187 -6.18 -7.26 -16.26
CA ASP A 187 -5.47 -6.87 -15.07
C ASP A 187 -4.71 -8.08 -14.49
N LEU A 188 -5.35 -9.26 -14.53
CA LEU A 188 -4.71 -10.52 -14.14
C LEU A 188 -3.58 -10.88 -15.11
N PHE A 189 -3.84 -10.82 -16.42
CA PHE A 189 -2.82 -11.08 -17.43
C PHE A 189 -1.58 -10.20 -17.25
N LEU A 190 -1.74 -8.88 -17.05
CA LEU A 190 -0.62 -7.96 -16.88
C LEU A 190 0.13 -8.16 -15.55
N LYS A 191 -0.55 -8.64 -14.51
CA LYS A 191 0.10 -8.99 -13.23
C LYS A 191 0.98 -10.22 -13.34
N GLU A 192 0.59 -11.20 -14.14
CA GLU A 192 1.34 -12.43 -14.35
C GLU A 192 2.41 -12.30 -15.45
N PHE A 193 2.21 -11.40 -16.42
CA PHE A 193 3.14 -11.11 -17.51
C PHE A 193 4.45 -10.54 -16.98
#